data_98a27cf7af58dcc8ad6aa5d70834c4ac
#
_entry.id   98a27cf7af58dcc8ad6aa5d70834c4ac
#
_cell.length_a   1.000
_cell.length_b   1.000
_cell.length_c   1.000
_cell.angle_alpha   90.00
_cell.angle_beta   90.00
_cell.angle_gamma   90.00
#
_symmetry.space_group_name_H-M   'P 1'
#
loop_
_entity.id
_entity.type
_entity.pdbx_description
1 polymer ?
#
loop_
_entity_poly.entity_id
_entity_poly.type
_entity_poly.pdbx_seq_one_letter_code
_entity_poly.pdbx_strand_id
1 'polypeptide(L)'
;NSTDTLSAYDEAVKSGELTKKEVALWQFVISCYGTEEFSTKQLEKDFGNAAYATIRSFVLKLEKLGLLTSVKYGTRTKYKVAE
;
A
#
# COMPACT_ATOMS: atom_id res chain seq x y z
N ASN A 1 -15.29 3.55 0.23
CA ASN A 1 -15.38 3.34 -1.20
C ASN A 1 -14.17 3.97 -1.90
N SER A 2 -14.05 3.78 -3.20
CA SER A 2 -12.88 4.21 -3.94
C SER A 2 -12.68 5.74 -3.92
N THR A 3 -13.75 6.49 -3.84
CA THR A 3 -13.66 7.95 -3.75
C THR A 3 -13.00 8.38 -2.44
N ASP A 4 -13.37 7.76 -1.35
CA ASP A 4 -12.80 8.06 -0.04
C ASP A 4 -11.31 7.68 0.00
N THR A 5 -10.96 6.56 -0.62
CA THR A 5 -9.57 6.12 -0.70
C THR A 5 -8.73 7.12 -1.49
N LEU A 6 -9.23 7.60 -2.63
CA LEU A 6 -8.53 8.59 -3.44
C LEU A 6 -8.37 9.91 -2.70
N SER A 7 -9.39 10.33 -1.96
CA SER A 7 -9.33 11.56 -1.17
C SER A 7 -8.26 11.47 -0.09
N ALA A 8 -8.21 10.36 0.64
CA ALA A 8 -7.21 10.14 1.68
C ALA A 8 -5.80 10.13 1.09
N TYR A 9 -5.64 9.50 -0.07
CA TYR A 9 -4.37 9.47 -0.77
C TYR A 9 -3.90 10.87 -1.16
N ASP A 10 -4.80 11.65 -1.75
CA ASP A 10 -4.48 13.03 -2.16
C ASP A 10 -4.07 13.89 -0.97
N GLU A 11 -4.78 13.77 0.14
CA GLU A 11 -4.44 14.51 1.34
C GLU A 11 -3.08 14.11 1.90
N ALA A 12 -2.78 12.83 1.90
CA ALA A 12 -1.49 12.34 2.38
C ALA A 12 -0.35 12.87 1.50
N VAL A 13 -0.53 12.92 0.20
CA VAL A 13 0.47 13.44 -0.72
C VAL A 13 0.66 14.95 -0.49
N LYS A 14 -0.42 15.69 -0.36
CA LYS A 14 -0.36 17.13 -0.16
C LYS A 14 0.28 17.50 1.16
N SER A 15 0.04 16.73 2.21
CA SER A 15 0.60 17.01 3.53
C SER A 15 2.06 16.57 3.65
N GLY A 16 2.58 15.86 2.65
CA GLY A 16 3.96 15.39 2.67
C GLY A 16 4.15 14.12 3.47
N GLU A 17 3.09 13.43 3.84
CA GLU A 17 3.19 12.16 4.56
C GLU A 17 3.72 11.04 3.68
N LEU A 18 3.52 11.12 2.38
CA LEU A 18 4.03 10.14 1.43
C LEU A 18 5.19 10.72 0.64
N THR A 19 6.30 9.97 0.60
CA THR A 19 7.46 10.35 -0.22
C THR A 19 7.21 9.94 -1.67
N LYS A 20 8.09 10.42 -2.57
CA LYS A 20 8.00 10.05 -3.99
C LYS A 20 8.05 8.55 -4.19
N LYS A 21 8.88 7.86 -3.42
CA LYS A 21 9.01 6.42 -3.50
C LYS A 21 7.72 5.74 -3.08
N GLU A 22 7.08 6.25 -2.03
CA GLU A 22 5.82 5.70 -1.55
C GLU A 22 4.69 5.93 -2.54
N VAL A 23 4.69 7.10 -3.19
CA VAL A 23 3.71 7.37 -4.25
C VAL A 23 3.90 6.40 -5.41
N ALA A 24 5.15 6.15 -5.80
CA ALA A 24 5.44 5.19 -6.87
C ALA A 24 4.99 3.79 -6.49
N LEU A 25 5.24 3.38 -5.24
CA LEU A 25 4.78 2.09 -4.74
C LEU A 25 3.26 1.97 -4.78
N TRP A 26 2.57 3.02 -4.36
CA TRP A 26 1.11 3.04 -4.38
C TRP A 26 0.56 2.87 -5.79
N GLN A 27 1.12 3.59 -6.74
CA GLN A 27 0.69 3.48 -8.13
C GLN A 27 1.00 2.09 -8.69
N PHE A 28 2.15 1.53 -8.32
CA PHE A 28 2.51 0.17 -8.71
C PHE A 28 1.49 -0.84 -8.17
N VAL A 29 1.13 -0.72 -6.91
CA VAL A 29 0.16 -1.62 -6.28
C VAL A 29 -1.18 -1.56 -7.01
N ILE A 30 -1.66 -0.37 -7.30
CA ILE A 30 -2.93 -0.20 -8.01
C ILE A 30 -2.86 -0.80 -9.40
N SER A 31 -1.75 -0.59 -10.12
CA SER A 31 -1.59 -1.10 -11.48
C SER A 31 -1.44 -2.60 -11.54
N CYS A 32 -0.68 -3.18 -10.59
CA CYS A 32 -0.38 -4.61 -10.63
C CYS A 32 -1.44 -5.46 -9.95
N TYR A 33 -1.94 -4.99 -8.81
CA TYR A 33 -2.86 -5.80 -8.00
C TYR A 33 -4.29 -5.30 -8.07
N GLY A 34 -4.49 -4.02 -8.33
CA GLY A 34 -5.83 -3.44 -8.31
C GLY A 34 -6.46 -3.62 -6.94
N THR A 35 -7.52 -4.43 -6.87
CA THR A 35 -8.19 -4.75 -5.62
C THR A 35 -7.80 -6.13 -5.08
N GLU A 36 -6.83 -6.79 -5.70
CA GLU A 36 -6.40 -8.11 -5.26
C GLU A 36 -5.51 -8.01 -4.03
N GLU A 37 -5.50 -9.08 -3.25
CA GLU A 37 -4.69 -9.16 -2.04
C GLU A 37 -3.23 -9.43 -2.40
N PHE A 38 -2.33 -8.86 -1.61
CA PHE A 38 -0.90 -9.08 -1.79
C PHE A 38 -0.22 -9.09 -0.43
N SER A 39 0.97 -9.69 -0.36
CA SER A 39 1.78 -9.68 0.86
C SER A 39 2.95 -8.72 0.71
N THR A 40 3.55 -8.36 1.84
CA THR A 40 4.73 -7.48 1.82
C THR A 40 5.88 -8.12 1.04
N LYS A 41 6.07 -9.43 1.20
CA LYS A 41 7.11 -10.15 0.46
C LYS A 41 6.85 -10.15 -1.03
N GLN A 42 5.60 -10.35 -1.42
CA GLN A 42 5.22 -10.33 -2.83
C GLN A 42 5.47 -8.96 -3.44
N LEU A 43 5.08 -7.91 -2.73
CA LEU A 43 5.29 -6.55 -3.21
C LEU A 43 6.79 -6.23 -3.34
N GLU A 44 7.58 -6.64 -2.37
CA GLU A 44 9.03 -6.44 -2.43
C GLU A 44 9.63 -7.11 -3.67
N LYS A 45 9.23 -8.35 -3.91
CA LYS A 45 9.74 -9.11 -5.04
C LYS A 45 9.31 -8.51 -6.37
N ASP A 46 8.04 -8.14 -6.46
CA ASP A 46 7.48 -7.63 -7.71
C ASP A 46 7.99 -6.23 -8.04
N PHE A 47 8.08 -5.38 -7.03
CA PHE A 47 8.58 -4.02 -7.23
C PHE A 47 10.09 -4.01 -7.52
N GLY A 48 10.84 -4.77 -6.73
CA GLY A 48 12.26 -5.00 -6.99
C GLY A 48 13.19 -3.81 -6.76
N ASN A 49 12.65 -2.68 -6.36
CA ASN A 49 13.41 -1.43 -6.27
C ASN A 49 13.47 -0.86 -4.85
N ALA A 50 13.05 -1.62 -3.88
CA ALA A 50 13.02 -1.17 -2.49
C ALA A 50 13.37 -2.32 -1.55
N ALA A 51 13.97 -1.98 -0.41
CA ALA A 51 14.27 -2.96 0.62
C ALA A 51 12.98 -3.40 1.31
N TYR A 52 13.00 -4.59 1.91
CA TYR A 52 11.84 -5.13 2.62
C TYR A 52 11.36 -4.18 3.72
N ALA A 53 12.29 -3.57 4.45
CA ALA A 53 11.93 -2.63 5.51
C ALA A 53 11.16 -1.43 4.96
N THR A 54 11.54 -0.93 3.80
CA THR A 54 10.85 0.17 3.14
C THR A 54 9.44 -0.24 2.74
N ILE A 55 9.29 -1.44 2.16
CA ILE A 55 7.99 -1.97 1.76
C ILE A 55 7.09 -2.14 2.99
N ARG A 56 7.62 -2.71 4.06
CA ARG A 56 6.85 -2.92 5.27
C ARG A 56 6.39 -1.60 5.88
N SER A 57 7.28 -0.62 5.96
CA SER A 57 6.93 0.71 6.47
C SER A 57 5.86 1.37 5.62
N PHE A 58 5.98 1.24 4.30
CA PHE A 58 4.99 1.78 3.37
C PHE A 58 3.61 1.15 3.61
N VAL A 59 3.56 -0.19 3.68
CA VAL A 59 2.30 -0.90 3.88
C VAL A 59 1.64 -0.51 5.21
N LEU A 60 2.44 -0.48 6.28
CA LEU A 60 1.91 -0.12 7.60
C LEU A 60 1.41 1.33 7.63
N LYS A 61 2.13 2.23 6.99
CA LYS A 61 1.72 3.64 6.90
C LYS A 61 0.39 3.77 6.17
N LEU A 62 0.25 3.10 5.04
CA LEU A 62 -0.99 3.16 4.26
C LEU A 62 -2.16 2.52 4.99
N GLU A 63 -1.90 1.44 5.73
CA GLU A 63 -2.95 0.84 6.56
C GLU A 63 -3.42 1.82 7.63
N LYS A 64 -2.48 2.51 8.27
CA LYS A 64 -2.81 3.51 9.28
C LYS A 64 -3.61 4.67 8.70
N LEU A 65 -3.30 5.07 7.47
CA LEU A 65 -4.01 6.14 6.79
C LEU A 65 -5.38 5.70 6.25
N GLY A 66 -5.66 4.41 6.28
CA GLY A 66 -6.92 3.88 5.77
C GLY A 66 -6.92 3.57 4.29
N LEU A 67 -5.75 3.60 3.65
CA LEU A 67 -5.62 3.31 2.22
C LEU A 67 -5.50 1.82 1.93
N LEU A 68 -5.01 1.05 2.90
CA LEU A 68 -4.90 -0.40 2.77
C LEU A 68 -5.63 -1.08 3.92
N THR A 69 -6.14 -2.27 3.66
CA THR A 69 -6.80 -3.11 4.66
C THR A 69 -6.00 -4.39 4.81
N SER A 70 -5.76 -4.82 6.04
CA SER A 70 -5.09 -6.09 6.30
C SER A 70 -6.11 -7.21 6.40
N VAL A 71 -5.76 -8.38 5.85
CA VAL A 71 -6.58 -9.57 5.91
C VAL A 71 -5.70 -10.70 6.47
N LYS A 72 -6.16 -11.34 7.52
CA LYS A 72 -5.39 -12.40 8.18
C LYS A 72 -5.86 -13.77 7.74
N TYR A 73 -4.90 -14.62 7.41
CA TYR A 73 -5.13 -16.02 7.04
C TYR A 73 -4.27 -16.89 7.95
N GLY A 74 -4.75 -17.16 9.17
CA GLY A 74 -3.98 -17.91 10.13
C GLY A 74 -2.71 -17.16 10.54
N THR A 75 -1.54 -17.71 10.19
CA THR A 75 -0.26 -17.08 10.49
C THR A 75 0.19 -16.09 9.43
N ARG A 76 -0.55 -15.99 8.31
CA ARG A 76 -0.19 -15.10 7.21
C ARG A 76 -1.08 -13.88 7.21
N THR A 77 -0.50 -12.76 6.82
CA THR A 77 -1.25 -11.51 6.66
C THR A 77 -1.07 -11.00 5.24
N LYS A 78 -2.19 -10.67 4.61
CA LYS A 78 -2.17 -10.07 3.29
C LYS A 78 -2.81 -8.69 3.37
N TYR A 79 -2.56 -7.88 2.38
CA TYR A 79 -3.09 -6.52 2.31
C TYR A 79 -3.78 -6.31 1.00
N LYS A 80 -4.76 -5.43 1.00
CA LYS A 80 -5.46 -5.03 -0.22
C LYS A 80 -5.85 -3.57 -0.12
N VAL A 81 -6.06 -2.95 -1.28
CA VAL A 81 -6.49 -1.56 -1.33
C VAL A 81 -7.87 -1.45 -0.70
N ALA A 82 -8.02 -0.50 0.22
CA ALA A 82 -9.31 -0.25 0.86
C ALA A 82 -10.27 0.40 -0.15
N GLU A 83 -11.51 -0.04 -0.11
CA GLU A 83 -12.54 0.51 -0.99
C GLU A 83 -13.60 1.25 -0.23
#